data_fe62baaa1fed51e582cda6f57d6aaebd
#
_entry.id   fe62baaa1fed51e582cda6f57d6aaebd
#
_cell.length_a   1.000
_cell.length_b   1.000
_cell.length_c   1.000
_cell.angle_alpha   90.00
_cell.angle_beta   90.00
_cell.angle_gamma   90.00
#
_symmetry.space_group_name_H-M   'P 1'
#
loop_
_entity.id
_entity.type
_entity.pdbx_description
1 polymer ?
#
loop_
_entity_poly.entity_id
_entity_poly.type
_entity_poly.pdbx_seq_one_letter_code
_entity_poly.pdbx_strand_id
1 'polypeptide(L)'
;AVISTIIVSLVLEYGIYLIEINEVSYSIGVPYKACFQIFVFLLGSLLVFNFFKKTNLSIVSLNSGNTQIIRYFFRSIVVIFLVIIGFIALKYGTPLQYGVHRNDYWAYYAPTWGSVITYWLMQFTFVFGYFYSKDKSKIDIILFLCILSCIFIMGERFTGLLYSLVFFSLPILLNKTKINFNLSWGRKVIFASLGVIFISYALYSSFIKSQSTLNPLEQATLRTSLQAQMWWSLDKITDNIPQDEDVIIRKYLGFGASDRDSGVYYLMDQVASKEIVDNRFESKSRFTMSGFFSNTYFFGYFLGTFVNFLWGLVFGFLTYSLYLGILSNNVLFVFVIYKLFFKIQAIILNATIPDIFSFETIVFLTIILFFFRIRSLK
;
A
#
# COMPACT_ATOMS: atom_id res chain seq x y z
N ALA A 1 0.85 3.76 -7.80
CA ALA A 1 1.17 4.84 -6.86
C ALA A 1 1.91 5.98 -7.54
N VAL A 2 3.15 5.77 -8.10
CA VAL A 2 3.96 6.84 -8.72
C VAL A 2 3.21 7.60 -9.82
N ILE A 3 2.65 6.89 -10.80
CA ILE A 3 1.87 7.51 -11.89
C ILE A 3 0.64 8.21 -11.33
N SER A 4 -0.06 7.63 -10.37
CA SER A 4 -1.21 8.27 -9.74
C SER A 4 -0.83 9.55 -9.01
N THR A 5 0.32 9.61 -8.34
CA THR A 5 0.80 10.84 -7.68
C THR A 5 1.00 11.98 -8.68
N ILE A 6 1.59 11.69 -9.84
CA ILE A 6 1.80 12.68 -10.91
C ILE A 6 0.46 13.16 -11.48
N ILE A 7 -0.44 12.24 -11.84
CA ILE A 7 -1.76 12.59 -12.39
C ILE A 7 -2.56 13.45 -11.40
N VAL A 8 -2.55 13.07 -10.13
CA VAL A 8 -3.28 13.77 -9.09
C VAL A 8 -2.74 15.19 -8.88
N SER A 9 -1.41 15.38 -8.90
CA SER A 9 -0.81 16.71 -8.80
C SER A 9 -1.13 17.60 -10.00
N LEU A 10 -1.19 17.04 -11.22
CA LEU A 10 -1.62 17.76 -12.41
C LEU A 10 -3.08 18.24 -12.29
N VAL A 11 -3.98 17.37 -11.81
CA VAL A 11 -5.41 17.73 -11.64
C VAL A 11 -5.56 18.89 -10.67
N LEU A 12 -4.78 18.95 -9.59
CA LEU A 12 -4.80 20.07 -8.65
C LEU A 12 -4.26 21.37 -9.26
N GLU A 13 -3.22 21.30 -10.06
CA GLU A 13 -2.64 22.47 -10.70
C GLU A 13 -3.61 23.12 -11.71
N TYR A 14 -4.58 22.37 -12.23
CA TYR A 14 -5.69 22.88 -13.03
C TYR A 14 -6.86 23.50 -12.21
N GLY A 15 -6.71 23.63 -10.90
CA GLY A 15 -7.64 24.39 -10.05
C GLY A 15 -8.83 23.62 -9.48
N ILE A 16 -8.73 22.29 -9.34
CA ILE A 16 -9.79 21.48 -8.73
C ILE A 16 -9.51 21.31 -7.24
N TYR A 17 -10.27 22.02 -6.39
CA TYR A 17 -10.05 22.07 -4.96
C TYR A 17 -11.16 21.43 -4.15
N LEU A 18 -10.83 21.07 -2.91
CA LEU A 18 -11.76 20.57 -1.91
C LEU A 18 -11.77 21.46 -0.67
N ILE A 19 -12.94 21.55 -0.06
CA ILE A 19 -13.25 22.46 1.04
C ILE A 19 -12.68 21.98 2.40
N GLU A 20 -12.15 20.78 2.49
CA GLU A 20 -11.65 20.21 3.77
C GLU A 20 -10.34 20.85 4.25
N ILE A 21 -9.66 21.60 3.40
CA ILE A 21 -8.39 22.29 3.71
C ILE A 21 -8.67 23.79 3.77
N ASN A 22 -8.35 24.41 4.90
CA ASN A 22 -8.75 25.81 5.21
C ASN A 22 -8.12 26.85 4.30
N GLU A 23 -6.92 26.61 3.79
CA GLU A 23 -6.23 27.52 2.89
C GLU A 23 -5.74 26.77 1.65
N VAL A 24 -6.48 26.91 0.58
CA VAL A 24 -5.99 26.50 -0.72
C VAL A 24 -5.03 27.56 -1.21
N SER A 25 -3.80 27.44 -0.80
CA SER A 25 -2.77 28.28 -1.32
C SER A 25 -2.05 27.59 -2.46
N TYR A 26 -1.98 28.27 -3.59
CA TYR A 26 -1.31 27.78 -4.78
C TYR A 26 0.19 27.66 -4.59
N SER A 27 0.72 26.45 -4.73
CA SER A 27 2.13 26.23 -5.04
C SER A 27 2.23 25.82 -6.50
N ILE A 28 2.74 26.70 -7.36
CA ILE A 28 2.97 26.40 -8.78
C ILE A 28 4.17 25.47 -8.89
N GLY A 29 4.06 24.45 -9.76
CA GLY A 29 5.16 23.55 -10.07
C GLY A 29 5.27 22.30 -9.20
N VAL A 30 4.26 22.00 -8.38
CA VAL A 30 4.21 20.77 -7.55
C VAL A 30 4.37 19.49 -8.37
N PRO A 31 3.76 19.33 -9.59
CA PRO A 31 3.99 18.15 -10.41
C PRO A 31 5.47 17.93 -10.77
N TYR A 32 6.21 18.99 -11.07
CA TYR A 32 7.65 18.91 -11.38
C TYR A 32 8.44 18.48 -10.15
N LYS A 33 8.14 19.06 -8.97
CA LYS A 33 8.75 18.64 -7.71
C LYS A 33 8.43 17.18 -7.40
N ALA A 34 7.18 16.74 -7.59
CA ALA A 34 6.78 15.35 -7.42
C ALA A 34 7.56 14.41 -8.35
N CYS A 35 7.66 14.74 -9.63
CA CYS A 35 8.45 13.96 -10.60
C CYS A 35 9.92 13.87 -10.18
N PHE A 36 10.51 14.97 -9.74
CA PHE A 36 11.91 14.99 -9.29
C PHE A 36 12.13 14.13 -8.04
N GLN A 37 11.29 14.27 -7.01
CA GLN A 37 11.38 13.45 -5.78
C GLN A 37 11.22 11.96 -6.07
N ILE A 38 10.28 11.59 -6.93
CA ILE A 38 10.06 10.21 -7.37
C ILE A 38 11.27 9.71 -8.17
N PHE A 39 11.83 10.52 -9.07
CA PHE A 39 13.01 10.16 -9.83
C PHE A 39 14.21 9.85 -8.93
N VAL A 40 14.48 10.71 -7.95
CA VAL A 40 15.56 10.51 -6.97
C VAL A 40 15.36 9.24 -6.14
N PHE A 41 14.13 8.98 -5.69
CA PHE A 41 13.78 7.75 -5.00
C PHE A 41 14.01 6.50 -5.88
N LEU A 42 13.56 6.54 -7.12
CA LEU A 42 13.74 5.43 -8.07
C LEU A 42 15.22 5.22 -8.41
N LEU A 43 15.99 6.29 -8.52
CA LEU A 43 17.45 6.21 -8.73
C LEU A 43 18.12 5.44 -7.58
N GLY A 44 17.83 5.81 -6.32
CA GLY A 44 18.33 5.08 -5.16
C GLY A 44 17.92 3.60 -5.19
N SER A 45 16.66 3.32 -5.51
CA SER A 45 16.13 1.96 -5.61
C SER A 45 16.85 1.12 -6.67
N LEU A 46 17.06 1.68 -7.86
CA LEU A 46 17.76 1.00 -8.97
C LEU A 46 19.24 0.77 -8.66
N LEU A 47 19.90 1.71 -8.01
CA LEU A 47 21.32 1.56 -7.63
C LEU A 47 21.52 0.37 -6.70
N VAL A 48 20.73 0.27 -5.63
CA VAL A 48 20.84 -0.84 -4.67
C VAL A 48 20.37 -2.16 -5.28
N PHE A 49 19.27 -2.16 -6.03
CA PHE A 49 18.82 -3.36 -6.72
C PHE A 49 19.90 -3.93 -7.64
N ASN A 50 20.54 -3.09 -8.44
CA ASN A 50 21.62 -3.52 -9.35
C ASN A 50 22.91 -3.91 -8.60
N PHE A 51 23.23 -3.26 -7.50
CA PHE A 51 24.34 -3.65 -6.63
C PHE A 51 24.15 -5.06 -6.09
N PHE A 52 23.03 -5.34 -5.46
CA PHE A 52 22.76 -6.67 -4.90
C PHE A 52 22.57 -7.74 -5.98
N LYS A 53 22.09 -7.38 -7.17
CA LYS A 53 22.03 -8.31 -8.30
C LYS A 53 23.41 -8.82 -8.73
N LYS A 54 24.47 -8.02 -8.54
CA LYS A 54 25.86 -8.41 -8.82
C LYS A 54 26.47 -9.23 -7.68
N THR A 55 25.92 -9.14 -6.46
CA THR A 55 26.37 -9.92 -5.32
C THR A 55 25.69 -11.28 -5.37
N ASN A 56 26.44 -12.36 -5.04
CA ASN A 56 25.91 -13.73 -5.02
C ASN A 56 25.13 -14.01 -3.70
N LEU A 57 24.19 -13.13 -3.34
CA LEU A 57 23.32 -13.39 -2.20
C LEU A 57 22.43 -14.59 -2.49
N SER A 58 22.36 -15.51 -1.56
CA SER A 58 21.48 -16.68 -1.65
C SER A 58 20.59 -16.75 -0.42
N ILE A 59 19.38 -17.26 -0.62
CA ILE A 59 18.42 -17.52 0.44
C ILE A 59 18.49 -19.00 0.78
N VAL A 60 18.39 -19.33 2.07
CA VAL A 60 18.28 -20.72 2.54
C VAL A 60 17.02 -21.34 1.92
N SER A 61 17.18 -22.40 1.14
CA SER A 61 16.05 -23.14 0.56
C SER A 61 15.42 -24.07 1.60
N LEU A 62 14.09 -24.20 1.57
CA LEU A 62 13.37 -25.19 2.34
C LEU A 62 13.26 -26.49 1.54
N ASN A 63 13.26 -27.63 2.27
CA ASN A 63 12.98 -28.93 1.66
C ASN A 63 11.55 -28.99 1.10
N SER A 64 11.35 -29.76 0.05
CA SER A 64 10.04 -29.84 -0.63
C SER A 64 8.90 -30.31 0.29
N GLY A 65 9.16 -31.24 1.19
CA GLY A 65 8.17 -31.70 2.19
C GLY A 65 7.70 -30.56 3.13
N ASN A 66 8.63 -29.77 3.63
CA ASN A 66 8.30 -28.63 4.50
C ASN A 66 7.47 -27.57 3.74
N THR A 67 7.78 -27.33 2.48
CA THR A 67 7.03 -26.37 1.65
C THR A 67 5.57 -26.83 1.48
N GLN A 68 5.31 -28.14 1.33
CA GLN A 68 3.98 -28.69 1.18
C GLN A 68 3.15 -28.55 2.47
N ILE A 69 3.74 -28.85 3.63
CA ILE A 69 3.10 -28.67 4.94
C ILE A 69 2.71 -27.20 5.16
N ILE A 70 3.63 -26.29 4.89
CA ILE A 70 3.39 -24.86 5.03
C ILE A 70 2.27 -24.40 4.07
N ARG A 71 2.19 -24.94 2.87
CA ARG A 71 1.12 -24.66 1.92
C ARG A 71 -0.25 -25.08 2.45
N TYR A 72 -0.37 -26.28 3.01
CA TYR A 72 -1.62 -26.73 3.64
C TYR A 72 -2.00 -25.84 4.81
N PHE A 73 -1.02 -25.44 5.63
CA PHE A 73 -1.25 -24.50 6.74
C PHE A 73 -1.83 -23.16 6.26
N PHE A 74 -1.25 -22.53 5.25
CA PHE A 74 -1.79 -21.28 4.70
C PHE A 74 -3.18 -21.45 4.10
N ARG A 75 -3.44 -22.55 3.39
CA ARG A 75 -4.77 -22.86 2.85
C ARG A 75 -5.81 -23.00 3.97
N SER A 76 -5.46 -23.71 5.05
CA SER A 76 -6.36 -23.90 6.20
C SER A 76 -6.66 -22.57 6.89
N ILE A 77 -5.67 -21.72 7.14
CA ILE A 77 -5.88 -20.40 7.74
C ILE A 77 -6.86 -19.57 6.89
N VAL A 78 -6.66 -19.55 5.59
CA VAL A 78 -7.54 -18.77 4.70
C VAL A 78 -8.95 -19.32 4.67
N VAL A 79 -9.15 -20.63 4.68
CA VAL A 79 -10.48 -21.23 4.78
C VAL A 79 -11.14 -20.83 6.09
N ILE A 80 -10.41 -20.87 7.22
CA ILE A 80 -10.93 -20.42 8.53
C ILE A 80 -11.32 -18.93 8.45
N PHE A 81 -10.49 -18.08 7.89
CA PHE A 81 -10.78 -16.65 7.76
C PHE A 81 -12.00 -16.38 6.88
N LEU A 82 -12.14 -17.11 5.77
CA LEU A 82 -13.34 -17.01 4.91
C LEU A 82 -14.61 -17.43 5.65
N VAL A 83 -14.55 -18.50 6.44
CA VAL A 83 -15.68 -18.96 7.27
C VAL A 83 -16.03 -17.90 8.34
N ILE A 84 -15.04 -17.33 9.02
CA ILE A 84 -15.27 -16.29 10.03
C ILE A 84 -15.92 -15.05 9.39
N ILE A 85 -15.41 -14.57 8.26
CA ILE A 85 -16.01 -13.41 7.58
C ILE A 85 -17.39 -13.73 7.03
N GLY A 86 -17.59 -14.95 6.50
CA GLY A 86 -18.91 -15.43 6.11
C GLY A 86 -19.91 -15.42 7.27
N PHE A 87 -19.50 -15.87 8.46
CA PHE A 87 -20.32 -15.81 9.67
C PHE A 87 -20.64 -14.36 10.09
N ILE A 88 -19.65 -13.46 10.02
CA ILE A 88 -19.87 -12.03 10.29
C ILE A 88 -20.90 -11.46 9.32
N ALA A 89 -20.76 -11.74 8.02
CA ALA A 89 -21.70 -11.28 6.99
C ALA A 89 -23.14 -11.79 7.22
N LEU A 90 -23.28 -13.04 7.65
CA LEU A 90 -24.59 -13.63 7.95
C LEU A 90 -25.21 -13.03 9.22
N LYS A 91 -24.41 -12.81 10.27
CA LYS A 91 -24.93 -12.34 11.57
C LYS A 91 -25.15 -10.82 11.60
N TYR A 92 -24.27 -10.05 11.01
CA TYR A 92 -24.26 -8.58 11.09
C TYR A 92 -24.62 -7.91 9.75
N GLY A 93 -24.96 -8.68 8.72
CA GLY A 93 -25.18 -8.15 7.37
C GLY A 93 -23.87 -7.74 6.67
N THR A 94 -23.98 -6.99 5.60
CA THR A 94 -22.84 -6.52 4.81
C THR A 94 -22.90 -5.00 4.62
N PRO A 95 -21.76 -4.32 4.36
CA PRO A 95 -21.74 -2.89 4.04
C PRO A 95 -22.67 -2.52 2.88
N LEU A 96 -22.83 -3.43 1.90
CA LEU A 96 -23.72 -3.24 0.75
C LEU A 96 -25.20 -3.23 1.16
N GLN A 97 -25.60 -4.08 2.11
CA GLN A 97 -26.98 -4.13 2.61
C GLN A 97 -27.36 -2.86 3.38
N TYR A 98 -26.43 -2.31 4.15
CA TYR A 98 -26.65 -1.07 4.91
C TYR A 98 -26.46 0.20 4.08
N GLY A 99 -25.89 0.11 2.87
CA GLY A 99 -25.58 1.27 2.06
C GLY A 99 -24.49 2.16 2.64
N VAL A 100 -23.66 1.66 3.58
CA VAL A 100 -22.64 2.43 4.29
C VAL A 100 -21.23 2.19 3.73
N HIS A 101 -20.32 3.11 4.05
CA HIS A 101 -18.90 2.90 3.74
C HIS A 101 -18.34 1.80 4.66
N ARG A 102 -17.39 1.01 4.14
CA ARG A 102 -16.81 -0.12 4.90
C ARG A 102 -16.20 0.28 6.26
N ASN A 103 -15.64 1.50 6.36
CA ASN A 103 -15.05 1.96 7.63
C ASN A 103 -16.14 2.16 8.68
N ASP A 104 -17.27 2.75 8.28
CA ASP A 104 -18.42 2.96 9.15
C ASP A 104 -19.07 1.62 9.53
N TYR A 105 -19.11 0.67 8.59
CA TYR A 105 -19.57 -0.68 8.88
C TYR A 105 -18.75 -1.35 9.98
N TRP A 106 -17.41 -1.33 9.87
CA TRP A 106 -16.55 -1.91 10.89
C TRP A 106 -16.52 -1.12 12.20
N ALA A 107 -16.84 0.17 12.18
CA ALA A 107 -16.90 0.99 13.38
C ALA A 107 -18.19 0.80 14.17
N TYR A 108 -19.34 0.65 13.48
CA TYR A 108 -20.64 0.76 14.10
C TYR A 108 -21.53 -0.50 13.98
N TYR A 109 -21.34 -1.37 12.99
CA TYR A 109 -22.25 -2.46 12.69
C TYR A 109 -21.66 -3.85 12.95
N ALA A 110 -20.36 -4.01 12.87
CA ALA A 110 -19.70 -5.30 12.98
C ALA A 110 -18.46 -5.25 13.89
N PRO A 111 -17.96 -6.40 14.38
CA PRO A 111 -16.75 -6.42 15.19
C PRO A 111 -15.54 -5.83 14.44
N THR A 112 -14.86 -4.84 15.03
CA THR A 112 -13.73 -4.10 14.43
C THR A 112 -12.57 -5.01 14.01
N TRP A 113 -12.34 -6.12 14.74
CA TRP A 113 -11.30 -7.10 14.40
C TRP A 113 -11.57 -7.82 13.05
N GLY A 114 -12.80 -7.84 12.55
CA GLY A 114 -13.14 -8.40 11.25
C GLY A 114 -12.46 -7.65 10.10
N SER A 115 -12.24 -6.34 10.26
CA SER A 115 -11.49 -5.54 9.28
C SER A 115 -10.03 -6.02 9.15
N VAL A 116 -9.42 -6.45 10.25
CA VAL A 116 -8.06 -6.99 10.27
C VAL A 116 -7.99 -8.31 9.50
N ILE A 117 -8.98 -9.21 9.68
CA ILE A 117 -9.06 -10.47 8.92
C ILE A 117 -9.23 -10.19 7.44
N THR A 118 -10.11 -9.25 7.07
CA THR A 118 -10.31 -8.87 5.66
C THR A 118 -9.00 -8.35 5.03
N TYR A 119 -8.25 -7.54 5.77
CA TYR A 119 -6.94 -7.05 5.35
C TYR A 119 -5.92 -8.20 5.19
N TRP A 120 -5.89 -9.18 6.10
CA TRP A 120 -5.03 -10.36 5.98
C TRP A 120 -5.42 -11.22 4.77
N LEU A 121 -6.71 -11.43 4.52
CA LEU A 121 -7.19 -12.15 3.33
C LEU A 121 -6.65 -11.52 2.04
N MET A 122 -6.72 -10.20 1.93
CA MET A 122 -6.17 -9.49 0.77
C MET A 122 -4.66 -9.76 0.60
N GLN A 123 -3.90 -9.81 1.68
CA GLN A 123 -2.46 -10.08 1.62
C GLN A 123 -2.13 -11.54 1.30
N PHE A 124 -2.95 -12.50 1.72
CA PHE A 124 -2.76 -13.90 1.37
C PHE A 124 -2.89 -14.19 -0.13
N THR A 125 -3.48 -13.30 -0.91
CA THR A 125 -3.53 -13.44 -2.37
C THR A 125 -2.14 -13.53 -2.99
N PHE A 126 -1.14 -12.83 -2.43
CA PHE A 126 0.26 -12.95 -2.86
C PHE A 126 0.83 -14.36 -2.62
N VAL A 127 0.54 -14.97 -1.47
CA VAL A 127 0.99 -16.32 -1.13
C VAL A 127 0.40 -17.36 -2.09
N PHE A 128 -0.88 -17.21 -2.44
CA PHE A 128 -1.51 -18.09 -3.44
C PHE A 128 -0.97 -17.86 -4.85
N GLY A 129 -0.67 -16.62 -5.21
CA GLY A 129 0.06 -16.32 -6.45
C GLY A 129 1.42 -17.00 -6.51
N TYR A 130 2.15 -17.01 -5.39
CA TYR A 130 3.43 -17.70 -5.26
C TYR A 130 3.26 -19.23 -5.41
N PHE A 131 2.33 -19.86 -4.69
CA PHE A 131 2.06 -21.30 -4.81
C PHE A 131 1.62 -21.69 -6.23
N TYR A 132 0.71 -20.92 -6.80
CA TYR A 132 0.27 -21.14 -8.17
C TYR A 132 1.41 -20.98 -9.18
N SER A 133 2.34 -20.06 -8.97
CA SER A 133 3.49 -19.88 -9.85
C SER A 133 4.40 -21.10 -9.89
N LYS A 134 4.49 -21.85 -8.77
CA LYS A 134 5.33 -23.07 -8.63
C LYS A 134 4.64 -24.31 -9.17
N ASP A 135 3.41 -24.59 -8.75
CA ASP A 135 2.77 -25.91 -8.94
C ASP A 135 1.49 -25.89 -9.79
N LYS A 136 1.04 -24.72 -10.25
CA LYS A 136 -0.17 -24.57 -11.08
C LYS A 136 -1.46 -25.18 -10.48
N SER A 137 -1.57 -25.27 -9.16
CA SER A 137 -2.70 -25.89 -8.49
C SER A 137 -3.99 -25.09 -8.67
N LYS A 138 -5.05 -25.73 -9.12
CA LYS A 138 -6.38 -25.12 -9.28
C LYS A 138 -6.97 -24.65 -7.95
N ILE A 139 -6.64 -25.30 -6.83
CA ILE A 139 -7.11 -24.93 -5.49
C ILE A 139 -6.67 -23.51 -5.14
N ASP A 140 -5.45 -23.11 -5.49
CA ASP A 140 -4.93 -21.77 -5.19
C ASP A 140 -5.68 -20.68 -5.97
N ILE A 141 -6.14 -21.00 -7.19
CA ILE A 141 -7.01 -20.08 -7.97
C ILE A 141 -8.40 -19.99 -7.32
N ILE A 142 -8.98 -21.13 -6.93
CA ILE A 142 -10.30 -21.15 -6.29
C ILE A 142 -10.27 -20.33 -5.00
N LEU A 143 -9.28 -20.54 -4.13
CA LEU A 143 -9.13 -19.77 -2.90
C LEU A 143 -8.92 -18.28 -3.19
N PHE A 144 -8.12 -17.93 -4.21
CA PHE A 144 -7.98 -16.55 -4.64
C PHE A 144 -9.32 -15.92 -5.06
N LEU A 145 -10.13 -16.62 -5.85
CA LEU A 145 -11.45 -16.14 -6.26
C LEU A 145 -12.40 -16.00 -5.07
N CYS A 146 -12.38 -16.96 -4.13
CA CYS A 146 -13.15 -16.87 -2.88
C CYS A 146 -12.75 -15.65 -2.05
N ILE A 147 -11.43 -15.35 -1.96
CA ILE A 147 -10.95 -14.14 -1.29
C ILE A 147 -11.48 -12.89 -2.00
N LEU A 148 -11.37 -12.79 -3.32
CA LEU A 148 -11.87 -11.64 -4.08
C LEU A 148 -13.35 -11.41 -3.84
N SER A 149 -14.16 -12.47 -3.90
CA SER A 149 -15.59 -12.39 -3.64
C SER A 149 -15.89 -11.93 -2.21
N CYS A 150 -15.16 -12.47 -1.23
CA CYS A 150 -15.31 -12.13 0.17
C CYS A 150 -14.98 -10.66 0.45
N ILE A 151 -13.83 -10.17 -0.01
CA ILE A 151 -13.43 -8.76 0.21
C ILE A 151 -14.36 -7.79 -0.53
N PHE A 152 -14.89 -8.18 -1.70
CA PHE A 152 -15.88 -7.39 -2.42
C PHE A 152 -17.20 -7.26 -1.63
N ILE A 153 -17.72 -8.38 -1.12
CA ILE A 153 -18.94 -8.41 -0.29
C ILE A 153 -18.76 -7.54 0.96
N MET A 154 -17.56 -7.53 1.55
CA MET A 154 -17.22 -6.73 2.73
C MET A 154 -16.87 -5.27 2.42
N GLY A 155 -17.24 -4.79 1.23
CA GLY A 155 -17.21 -3.36 0.86
C GLY A 155 -15.88 -2.86 0.27
N GLU A 156 -14.94 -3.75 -0.02
CA GLU A 156 -13.76 -3.38 -0.82
C GLU A 156 -14.18 -3.20 -2.27
N ARG A 157 -14.08 -1.98 -2.77
CA ARG A 157 -14.59 -1.67 -4.10
C ARG A 157 -13.52 -1.77 -5.17
N PHE A 158 -12.57 -0.84 -5.17
CA PHE A 158 -11.58 -0.72 -6.23
C PHE A 158 -10.17 -1.10 -5.76
N THR A 159 -9.69 -0.41 -4.73
CA THR A 159 -8.28 -0.48 -4.33
C THR A 159 -7.91 -1.86 -3.81
N GLY A 160 -8.73 -2.46 -2.93
CA GLY A 160 -8.45 -3.78 -2.36
C GLY A 160 -8.51 -4.89 -3.40
N LEU A 161 -9.46 -4.83 -4.35
CA LEU A 161 -9.55 -5.79 -5.46
C LEU A 161 -8.34 -5.67 -6.40
N LEU A 162 -7.96 -4.44 -6.77
CA LEU A 162 -6.80 -4.19 -7.62
C LEU A 162 -5.51 -4.68 -6.96
N TYR A 163 -5.30 -4.35 -5.67
CA TYR A 163 -4.14 -4.85 -4.93
C TYR A 163 -4.11 -6.37 -4.87
N SER A 164 -5.24 -7.02 -4.60
CA SER A 164 -5.32 -8.49 -4.55
C SER A 164 -4.95 -9.13 -5.89
N LEU A 165 -5.40 -8.55 -7.01
CA LEU A 165 -5.04 -9.00 -8.36
C LEU A 165 -3.54 -8.80 -8.64
N VAL A 166 -3.00 -7.64 -8.30
CA VAL A 166 -1.56 -7.35 -8.48
C VAL A 166 -0.73 -8.31 -7.63
N PHE A 167 -1.10 -8.52 -6.37
CA PHE A 167 -0.39 -9.42 -5.46
C PHE A 167 -0.39 -10.85 -5.96
N PHE A 168 -1.53 -11.37 -6.40
CA PHE A 168 -1.61 -12.71 -6.97
C PHE A 168 -0.77 -12.82 -8.26
N SER A 169 -0.78 -11.81 -9.11
CA SER A 169 -0.12 -11.83 -10.42
C SER A 169 1.39 -11.66 -10.32
N LEU A 170 1.89 -10.89 -9.35
CA LEU A 170 3.31 -10.54 -9.23
C LEU A 170 4.24 -11.75 -9.16
N PRO A 171 4.03 -12.75 -8.28
CA PRO A 171 4.89 -13.95 -8.24
C PRO A 171 4.82 -14.76 -9.53
N ILE A 172 3.67 -14.78 -10.19
CA ILE A 172 3.48 -15.54 -11.45
C ILE A 172 4.29 -14.89 -12.57
N LEU A 173 4.32 -13.55 -12.62
CA LEU A 173 5.07 -12.80 -13.63
C LEU A 173 6.59 -12.94 -13.41
N LEU A 174 7.05 -12.81 -12.16
CA LEU A 174 8.47 -12.82 -11.82
C LEU A 174 9.11 -14.21 -11.82
N ASN A 175 8.35 -15.28 -11.60
CA ASN A 175 8.87 -16.64 -11.61
C ASN A 175 9.17 -17.17 -13.03
N LYS A 176 8.81 -16.47 -14.07
CA LYS A 176 9.18 -16.83 -15.45
C LYS A 176 10.62 -16.40 -15.70
N THR A 177 11.55 -17.38 -15.71
CA THR A 177 13.00 -17.22 -15.93
C THR A 177 13.37 -16.65 -17.30
N LYS A 178 12.47 -16.70 -18.26
CA LYS A 178 12.53 -15.94 -19.51
C LYS A 178 11.29 -15.06 -19.55
N ILE A 179 11.47 -13.75 -19.50
CA ILE A 179 10.44 -12.78 -19.84
C ILE A 179 10.18 -12.87 -21.37
N ASN A 180 9.86 -14.04 -21.84
CA ASN A 180 9.04 -14.16 -23.02
C ASN A 180 7.66 -13.71 -22.52
N PHE A 181 7.43 -12.41 -22.58
CA PHE A 181 6.11 -11.84 -22.53
C PHE A 181 5.33 -12.57 -23.64
N ASN A 182 4.76 -13.71 -23.28
CA ASN A 182 3.77 -14.31 -24.13
C ASN A 182 2.64 -13.29 -24.11
N LEU A 183 2.66 -12.39 -25.10
CA LEU A 183 1.81 -11.21 -25.23
C LEU A 183 0.34 -11.59 -25.06
N SER A 184 0.02 -12.90 -25.28
CA SER A 184 -1.30 -13.47 -25.07
C SER A 184 -1.71 -13.55 -23.60
N TRP A 185 -0.78 -13.89 -22.68
CA TRP A 185 -1.13 -14.02 -21.26
C TRP A 185 -1.11 -12.66 -20.55
N GLY A 186 -0.13 -11.81 -20.85
CA GLY A 186 -0.11 -10.42 -20.38
C GLY A 186 -1.36 -9.65 -20.80
N ARG A 187 -1.81 -9.82 -22.04
CA ARG A 187 -3.09 -9.28 -22.51
C ARG A 187 -4.28 -9.80 -21.71
N LYS A 188 -4.36 -11.10 -21.42
CA LYS A 188 -5.45 -11.68 -20.61
C LYS A 188 -5.51 -11.09 -19.20
N VAL A 189 -4.35 -10.89 -18.55
CA VAL A 189 -4.27 -10.27 -17.22
C VAL A 189 -4.67 -8.80 -17.28
N ILE A 190 -4.20 -8.06 -18.29
CA ILE A 190 -4.58 -6.65 -18.49
C ILE A 190 -6.09 -6.53 -18.74
N PHE A 191 -6.65 -7.36 -19.64
CA PHE A 191 -8.10 -7.34 -19.91
C PHE A 191 -8.93 -7.78 -18.70
N ALA A 192 -8.49 -8.78 -17.94
CA ALA A 192 -9.16 -9.17 -16.70
C ALA A 192 -9.11 -8.05 -15.65
N SER A 193 -7.97 -7.40 -15.50
CA SER A 193 -7.82 -6.24 -14.59
C SER A 193 -8.67 -5.05 -15.02
N LEU A 194 -8.70 -4.73 -16.32
CA LEU A 194 -9.56 -3.70 -16.87
C LEU A 194 -11.04 -4.05 -16.71
N GLY A 195 -11.42 -5.31 -16.94
CA GLY A 195 -12.78 -5.80 -16.70
C GLY A 195 -13.21 -5.62 -15.24
N VAL A 196 -12.37 -5.98 -14.29
CA VAL A 196 -12.65 -5.79 -12.84
C VAL A 196 -12.75 -4.30 -12.51
N ILE A 197 -11.86 -3.48 -13.07
CA ILE A 197 -11.90 -2.01 -12.89
C ILE A 197 -13.23 -1.46 -13.43
N PHE A 198 -13.62 -1.88 -14.63
CA PHE A 198 -14.85 -1.41 -15.28
C PHE A 198 -16.11 -1.87 -14.51
N ILE A 199 -16.16 -3.13 -14.09
CA ILE A 199 -17.28 -3.67 -13.27
C ILE A 199 -17.35 -2.94 -11.94
N SER A 200 -16.22 -2.75 -11.26
CA SER A 200 -16.16 -2.01 -9.98
C SER A 200 -16.62 -0.56 -10.15
N TYR A 201 -16.23 0.08 -11.24
CA TYR A 201 -16.66 1.44 -11.57
C TYR A 201 -18.16 1.50 -11.90
N ALA A 202 -18.69 0.57 -12.69
CA ALA A 202 -20.11 0.50 -13.04
C ALA A 202 -20.99 0.26 -11.80
N LEU A 203 -20.61 -0.66 -10.94
CA LEU A 203 -21.29 -0.93 -9.67
C LEU A 203 -21.22 0.28 -8.73
N TYR A 204 -20.09 0.94 -8.68
CA TYR A 204 -19.90 2.15 -7.89
C TYR A 204 -20.74 3.32 -8.43
N SER A 205 -20.77 3.55 -9.74
CA SER A 205 -21.55 4.63 -10.36
C SER A 205 -23.06 4.43 -10.18
N SER A 206 -23.57 3.19 -10.26
CA SER A 206 -24.97 2.89 -10.01
C SER A 206 -25.37 3.10 -8.54
N PHE A 207 -24.47 2.80 -7.61
CA PHE A 207 -24.70 3.00 -6.18
C PHE A 207 -24.66 4.48 -5.77
N ILE A 208 -23.75 5.28 -6.37
CA ILE A 208 -23.64 6.72 -6.07
C ILE A 208 -24.77 7.53 -6.71
N LYS A 209 -25.24 7.14 -7.89
CA LYS A 209 -26.41 7.78 -8.51
C LYS A 209 -27.63 7.79 -7.59
N SER A 210 -27.72 6.84 -6.68
CA SER A 210 -28.81 6.78 -5.71
C SER A 210 -28.64 7.71 -4.50
N GLN A 211 -27.42 8.26 -4.27
CA GLN A 211 -27.11 9.00 -3.02
C GLN A 211 -26.54 10.42 -3.21
N SER A 212 -26.14 10.83 -4.42
CA SER A 212 -25.51 12.15 -4.61
C SER A 212 -26.12 12.96 -5.75
N THR A 213 -26.14 14.27 -5.54
CA THR A 213 -26.55 15.29 -6.52
C THR A 213 -25.44 15.63 -7.54
N LEU A 214 -24.23 15.11 -7.36
CA LEU A 214 -23.05 15.43 -8.19
C LEU A 214 -22.93 14.50 -9.39
N ASN A 215 -22.47 15.04 -10.51
CA ASN A 215 -22.14 14.28 -11.72
C ASN A 215 -21.03 13.24 -11.44
N PRO A 216 -21.07 12.04 -12.05
CA PRO A 216 -20.01 11.01 -11.87
C PRO A 216 -18.59 11.51 -12.19
N LEU A 217 -18.46 12.42 -13.16
CA LEU A 217 -17.17 13.01 -13.54
C LEU A 217 -16.66 13.96 -12.43
N GLU A 218 -17.52 14.81 -11.90
CA GLU A 218 -17.19 15.71 -10.78
C GLU A 218 -16.77 14.93 -9.55
N GLN A 219 -17.44 13.83 -9.25
CA GLN A 219 -17.06 12.96 -8.13
C GLN A 219 -15.71 12.28 -8.35
N ALA A 220 -15.42 11.85 -9.57
CA ALA A 220 -14.11 11.24 -9.89
C ALA A 220 -12.99 12.27 -9.78
N THR A 221 -13.22 13.50 -10.25
CA THR A 221 -12.25 14.60 -10.15
C THR A 221 -12.03 15.05 -8.71
N LEU A 222 -13.09 15.21 -7.92
CA LEU A 222 -13.01 15.50 -6.48
C LEU A 222 -12.24 14.43 -5.72
N ARG A 223 -12.50 13.14 -5.98
CA ARG A 223 -11.75 12.04 -5.36
C ARG A 223 -10.29 12.01 -5.75
N THR A 224 -9.99 12.39 -6.97
CA THR A 224 -8.61 12.48 -7.44
C THR A 224 -7.89 13.62 -6.72
N SER A 225 -8.53 14.77 -6.58
CA SER A 225 -8.00 15.94 -5.88
C SER A 225 -7.73 15.67 -4.39
N LEU A 226 -8.63 14.95 -3.70
CA LEU A 226 -8.44 14.54 -2.31
C LEU A 226 -7.11 13.80 -2.05
N GLN A 227 -6.57 13.13 -3.05
CA GLN A 227 -5.35 12.35 -2.87
C GLN A 227 -4.07 13.18 -2.88
N ALA A 228 -4.09 14.43 -3.33
CA ALA A 228 -2.91 15.27 -3.39
C ALA A 228 -3.03 16.58 -2.60
N GLN A 229 -4.23 17.00 -2.27
CA GLN A 229 -4.50 18.33 -1.74
C GLN A 229 -3.67 18.64 -0.48
N MET A 230 -3.54 17.70 0.44
CA MET A 230 -2.78 17.88 1.67
C MET A 230 -1.29 18.16 1.39
N TRP A 231 -0.63 17.28 0.66
CA TRP A 231 0.81 17.44 0.42
C TRP A 231 1.12 18.58 -0.56
N TRP A 232 0.18 18.95 -1.40
CA TRP A 232 0.27 20.13 -2.24
C TRP A 232 0.19 21.44 -1.42
N SER A 233 -0.70 21.50 -0.43
CA SER A 233 -0.79 22.61 0.51
C SER A 233 0.43 22.70 1.43
N LEU A 234 0.94 21.55 1.89
CA LEU A 234 2.18 21.49 2.67
C LEU A 234 3.40 21.99 1.89
N ASP A 235 3.50 21.71 0.58
CA ASP A 235 4.61 22.19 -0.24
C ASP A 235 4.72 23.73 -0.23
N LYS A 236 3.58 24.44 -0.12
CA LYS A 236 3.60 25.90 -0.05
C LYS A 236 4.19 26.45 1.25
N ILE A 237 3.92 25.77 2.37
CA ILE A 237 4.42 26.18 3.68
C ILE A 237 5.77 25.55 4.02
N THR A 238 6.32 24.74 3.10
CA THR A 238 7.63 24.13 3.28
C THR A 238 8.73 25.15 2.99
N ASP A 239 9.52 25.43 4.01
CA ASP A 239 10.75 26.21 3.87
C ASP A 239 11.92 25.31 3.41
N ASN A 240 12.98 25.96 2.91
CA ASN A 240 14.22 25.24 2.56
C ASN A 240 15.06 24.86 3.80
N ILE A 241 14.59 25.16 4.99
CA ILE A 241 15.26 24.96 6.26
C ILE A 241 14.65 23.74 6.96
N PRO A 242 15.46 22.82 7.50
CA PRO A 242 14.96 21.74 8.34
C PRO A 242 14.20 22.26 9.55
N GLN A 243 13.16 21.53 9.97
CA GLN A 243 12.48 21.78 11.23
C GLN A 243 13.43 21.53 12.41
N ASP A 244 13.10 22.07 13.59
CA ASP A 244 13.86 21.83 14.81
C ASP A 244 13.98 20.32 15.12
N GLU A 245 15.08 19.94 15.75
CA GLU A 245 15.37 18.54 16.10
C GLU A 245 14.26 17.93 16.96
N ASP A 246 13.69 18.69 17.92
CA ASP A 246 12.57 18.22 18.75
C ASP A 246 11.32 17.93 17.90
N VAL A 247 11.03 18.75 16.91
CA VAL A 247 9.93 18.53 15.96
C VAL A 247 10.18 17.27 15.13
N ILE A 248 11.41 17.08 14.66
CA ILE A 248 11.78 15.88 13.88
C ILE A 248 11.63 14.62 14.75
N ILE A 249 12.17 14.62 15.98
CA ILE A 249 12.14 13.46 16.86
C ILE A 249 10.69 13.11 17.26
N ARG A 250 9.91 14.10 17.69
CA ARG A 250 8.55 13.86 18.20
C ARG A 250 7.52 13.73 17.08
N LYS A 251 7.55 14.63 16.10
CA LYS A 251 6.46 14.72 15.11
C LYS A 251 6.70 13.83 13.89
N TYR A 252 7.93 13.74 13.40
CA TYR A 252 8.27 12.88 12.27
C TYR A 252 8.52 11.44 12.69
N LEU A 253 9.37 11.19 13.72
CA LEU A 253 9.69 9.85 14.18
C LEU A 253 8.66 9.29 15.18
N GLY A 254 7.86 10.15 15.83
CA GLY A 254 6.83 9.75 16.78
C GLY A 254 7.34 9.45 18.19
N PHE A 255 8.61 9.71 18.52
CA PHE A 255 9.15 9.43 19.84
C PHE A 255 8.65 10.42 20.90
N GLY A 256 7.98 9.91 21.93
CA GLY A 256 7.46 10.72 23.03
C GLY A 256 6.25 11.60 22.64
N ALA A 257 5.65 11.40 21.48
CA ALA A 257 4.40 12.03 21.06
C ALA A 257 3.27 11.00 20.99
N SER A 258 2.03 11.48 21.11
CA SER A 258 0.87 10.64 20.86
C SER A 258 0.67 10.41 19.34
N ASP A 259 -0.08 9.36 18.97
CA ASP A 259 -0.42 9.10 17.56
C ASP A 259 -1.17 10.29 16.95
N ARG A 260 -1.95 11.03 17.74
CA ARG A 260 -2.68 12.25 17.31
C ARG A 260 -1.75 13.41 17.00
N ASP A 261 -0.62 13.49 17.71
CA ASP A 261 0.31 14.61 17.64
C ASP A 261 1.55 14.32 16.79
N SER A 262 1.57 13.23 16.08
CA SER A 262 2.72 12.80 15.27
C SER A 262 2.31 12.34 13.87
N GLY A 263 3.30 12.18 13.01
CA GLY A 263 3.12 11.66 11.65
C GLY A 263 2.12 12.46 10.84
N VAL A 264 1.20 11.76 10.20
CA VAL A 264 0.23 12.36 9.27
C VAL A 264 -0.77 13.28 9.96
N TYR A 265 -1.17 13.01 11.20
CA TYR A 265 -2.12 13.87 11.90
C TYR A 265 -1.50 15.20 12.29
N TYR A 266 -0.23 15.22 12.70
CA TYR A 266 0.51 16.46 12.88
C TYR A 266 0.56 17.30 11.59
N LEU A 267 0.80 16.66 10.45
CA LEU A 267 0.81 17.33 9.14
C LEU A 267 -0.58 17.83 8.75
N MET A 268 -1.65 17.12 9.12
CA MET A 268 -3.02 17.58 8.90
C MET A 268 -3.33 18.85 9.67
N ASP A 269 -2.82 19.00 10.90
CA ASP A 269 -3.00 20.22 11.70
C ASP A 269 -2.35 21.46 11.06
N GLN A 270 -1.39 21.29 10.15
CA GLN A 270 -0.76 22.41 9.44
C GLN A 270 -1.65 22.97 8.31
N VAL A 271 -2.63 22.19 7.84
CA VAL A 271 -3.42 22.55 6.64
C VAL A 271 -4.93 22.54 6.87
N ALA A 272 -5.41 21.97 7.97
CA ALA A 272 -6.83 21.84 8.27
C ALA A 272 -7.15 22.35 9.69
N SER A 273 -8.41 22.67 9.95
CA SER A 273 -8.86 23.04 11.30
C SER A 273 -8.72 21.86 12.26
N LYS A 274 -8.42 22.16 13.52
CA LYS A 274 -8.28 21.17 14.58
C LYS A 274 -9.53 20.27 14.70
N GLU A 275 -10.72 20.84 14.56
CA GLU A 275 -11.98 20.10 14.61
C GLU A 275 -12.05 18.99 13.52
N ILE A 276 -11.67 19.32 12.28
CA ILE A 276 -11.64 18.35 11.18
C ILE A 276 -10.62 17.24 11.49
N VAL A 277 -9.45 17.59 12.00
CA VAL A 277 -8.40 16.62 12.31
C VAL A 277 -8.81 15.71 13.47
N ASP A 278 -9.43 16.23 14.51
CA ASP A 278 -9.92 15.45 15.65
C ASP A 278 -11.02 14.48 15.21
N ASN A 279 -12.00 14.91 14.42
CA ASN A 279 -13.02 14.04 13.84
C ASN A 279 -12.43 12.93 12.98
N ARG A 280 -11.38 13.25 12.20
CA ARG A 280 -10.66 12.26 11.40
C ARG A 280 -9.88 11.27 12.25
N PHE A 281 -9.28 11.73 13.34
CA PHE A 281 -8.57 10.86 14.28
C PHE A 281 -9.53 9.89 14.98
N GLU A 282 -10.66 10.36 15.49
CA GLU A 282 -11.70 9.53 16.12
C GLU A 282 -12.25 8.46 15.16
N SER A 283 -12.53 8.84 13.92
CA SER A 283 -12.97 7.91 12.86
C SER A 283 -11.86 7.03 12.31
N LYS A 284 -10.63 7.13 12.83
CA LYS A 284 -9.42 6.43 12.32
C LYS A 284 -9.20 6.64 10.83
N SER A 285 -9.62 7.77 10.31
CA SER A 285 -9.42 8.19 8.93
C SER A 285 -8.37 9.30 8.87
N ARG A 286 -7.75 9.48 7.72
CA ARG A 286 -6.73 10.51 7.52
C ARG A 286 -6.74 11.00 6.08
N PHE A 287 -6.20 12.20 5.87
CA PHE A 287 -5.94 12.69 4.52
C PHE A 287 -4.84 11.84 3.87
N THR A 288 -4.90 11.75 2.56
CA THR A 288 -3.83 11.10 1.81
C THR A 288 -2.60 12.02 1.80
N MET A 289 -1.49 11.50 2.31
CA MET A 289 -0.20 12.19 2.34
C MET A 289 0.82 11.45 1.49
N SER A 290 1.67 12.19 0.80
CA SER A 290 2.85 11.64 0.14
C SER A 290 4.08 11.75 1.05
N GLY A 291 4.73 10.61 1.34
CA GLY A 291 5.96 10.60 2.14
C GLY A 291 7.08 11.44 1.54
N PHE A 292 7.11 11.58 0.22
CA PHE A 292 8.09 12.44 -0.46
C PHE A 292 8.00 13.90 -0.03
N PHE A 293 6.78 14.42 0.08
CA PHE A 293 6.52 15.79 0.52
C PHE A 293 6.58 15.93 2.05
N SER A 294 6.26 14.88 2.80
CA SER A 294 6.51 14.84 4.24
C SER A 294 8.00 15.03 4.55
N ASN A 295 8.86 14.33 3.82
CA ASN A 295 10.30 14.44 4.01
C ASN A 295 10.82 15.84 3.67
N THR A 296 10.31 16.47 2.60
CA THR A 296 10.70 17.86 2.29
C THR A 296 10.18 18.86 3.30
N TYR A 297 9.01 18.64 3.89
CA TYR A 297 8.48 19.47 4.96
C TYR A 297 9.36 19.44 6.21
N PHE A 298 9.74 18.25 6.69
CA PHE A 298 10.50 18.12 7.94
C PHE A 298 11.99 18.46 7.79
N PHE A 299 12.60 18.19 6.65
CA PHE A 299 14.04 18.35 6.44
C PHE A 299 14.42 19.47 5.46
N GLY A 300 13.45 20.26 5.00
CA GLY A 300 13.67 21.19 3.91
C GLY A 300 13.88 20.47 2.56
N TYR A 301 13.87 21.23 1.48
CA TYR A 301 13.85 20.65 0.14
C TYR A 301 15.10 19.78 -0.18
N PHE A 302 16.31 20.29 0.15
CA PHE A 302 17.56 19.57 -0.18
C PHE A 302 17.75 18.30 0.66
N LEU A 303 17.69 18.42 1.99
CA LEU A 303 17.86 17.26 2.87
C LEU A 303 16.69 16.30 2.74
N GLY A 304 15.48 16.78 2.55
CA GLY A 304 14.30 15.94 2.30
C GLY A 304 14.44 15.13 1.01
N THR A 305 15.05 15.72 -0.05
CA THR A 305 15.37 14.98 -1.28
C THR A 305 16.41 13.88 -1.02
N PHE A 306 17.42 14.17 -0.20
CA PHE A 306 18.40 13.15 0.21
C PHE A 306 17.75 12.03 1.04
N VAL A 307 16.85 12.37 1.96
CA VAL A 307 16.06 11.36 2.71
C VAL A 307 15.22 10.51 1.76
N ASN A 308 14.62 11.10 0.72
CA ASN A 308 13.89 10.35 -0.30
C ASN A 308 14.82 9.40 -1.09
N PHE A 309 16.05 9.80 -1.36
CA PHE A 309 17.06 8.90 -1.94
C PHE A 309 17.37 7.73 -1.01
N LEU A 310 17.59 7.96 0.29
CA LEU A 310 17.85 6.90 1.27
C LEU A 310 16.66 5.93 1.37
N TRP A 311 15.42 6.42 1.35
CA TRP A 311 14.25 5.56 1.24
C TRP A 311 14.24 4.74 -0.05
N GLY A 312 14.72 5.31 -1.13
CA GLY A 312 14.96 4.59 -2.39
C GLY A 312 15.92 3.42 -2.22
N LEU A 313 17.05 3.62 -1.50
CA LEU A 313 18.00 2.55 -1.23
C LEU A 313 17.35 1.39 -0.44
N VAL A 314 16.61 1.71 0.63
CA VAL A 314 15.87 0.71 1.44
C VAL A 314 14.86 -0.05 0.57
N PHE A 315 14.08 0.67 -0.23
CA PHE A 315 13.07 0.08 -1.11
C PHE A 315 13.70 -0.81 -2.20
N GLY A 316 14.85 -0.40 -2.74
CA GLY A 316 15.62 -1.20 -3.71
C GLY A 316 16.12 -2.52 -3.12
N PHE A 317 16.61 -2.51 -1.88
CA PHE A 317 17.00 -3.72 -1.14
C PHE A 317 15.80 -4.65 -0.92
N LEU A 318 14.67 -4.12 -0.46
CA LEU A 318 13.46 -4.91 -0.23
C LEU A 318 12.90 -5.48 -1.55
N THR A 319 12.94 -4.71 -2.63
CA THR A 319 12.52 -5.16 -3.97
C THR A 319 13.40 -6.31 -4.46
N TYR A 320 14.72 -6.20 -4.30
CA TYR A 320 15.64 -7.26 -4.65
C TYR A 320 15.43 -8.51 -3.79
N SER A 321 15.26 -8.33 -2.48
CA SER A 321 15.00 -9.42 -1.54
C SER A 321 13.69 -10.15 -1.88
N LEU A 322 12.64 -9.41 -2.24
CA LEU A 322 11.37 -9.97 -2.70
C LEU A 322 11.54 -10.76 -4.00
N TYR A 323 12.29 -10.22 -4.96
CA TYR A 323 12.62 -10.91 -6.21
C TYR A 323 13.34 -12.23 -5.95
N LEU A 324 14.40 -12.22 -5.11
CA LEU A 324 15.10 -13.45 -4.71
C LEU A 324 14.17 -14.43 -3.99
N GLY A 325 13.32 -13.92 -3.10
CA GLY A 325 12.34 -14.72 -2.39
C GLY A 325 11.41 -15.48 -3.35
N ILE A 326 10.87 -14.78 -4.35
CA ILE A 326 9.98 -15.40 -5.36
C ILE A 326 10.71 -16.47 -6.16
N LEU A 327 11.99 -16.27 -6.48
CA LEU A 327 12.79 -17.28 -7.19
C LEU A 327 13.17 -18.46 -6.29
N SER A 328 13.29 -18.26 -4.99
CA SER A 328 13.60 -19.31 -4.02
C SER A 328 12.41 -20.25 -3.78
N ASN A 329 12.68 -21.39 -3.15
CA ASN A 329 11.64 -22.31 -2.68
C ASN A 329 11.31 -22.10 -1.18
N ASN A 330 11.66 -20.93 -0.62
CA ASN A 330 11.42 -20.63 0.79
C ASN A 330 10.17 -19.75 0.94
N VAL A 331 9.01 -20.38 1.12
CA VAL A 331 7.73 -19.69 1.26
C VAL A 331 7.65 -18.80 2.50
N LEU A 332 8.32 -19.16 3.62
CA LEU A 332 8.34 -18.35 4.85
C LEU A 332 9.10 -17.06 4.61
N PHE A 333 10.27 -17.13 3.98
CA PHE A 333 11.01 -15.94 3.60
C PHE A 333 10.19 -15.04 2.66
N VAL A 334 9.58 -15.64 1.63
CA VAL A 334 8.73 -14.91 0.68
C VAL A 334 7.61 -14.18 1.39
N PHE A 335 6.95 -14.82 2.35
CA PHE A 335 5.87 -14.22 3.11
C PHE A 335 6.36 -13.05 3.98
N VAL A 336 7.44 -13.24 4.73
CA VAL A 336 7.99 -12.21 5.63
C VAL A 336 8.49 -11.00 4.84
N ILE A 337 9.27 -11.23 3.76
CA ILE A 337 9.79 -10.13 2.95
C ILE A 337 8.68 -9.38 2.22
N TYR A 338 7.64 -10.08 1.75
CA TYR A 338 6.48 -9.46 1.15
C TYR A 338 5.73 -8.56 2.15
N LYS A 339 5.50 -9.05 3.37
CA LYS A 339 4.86 -8.27 4.43
C LYS A 339 5.65 -7.02 4.76
N LEU A 340 6.97 -7.14 4.91
CA LEU A 340 7.83 -6.00 5.17
C LEU A 340 7.87 -5.03 3.99
N PHE A 341 8.03 -5.53 2.76
CA PHE A 341 8.01 -4.72 1.55
C PHE A 341 6.72 -3.89 1.48
N PHE A 342 5.57 -4.53 1.72
CA PHE A 342 4.29 -3.87 1.62
C PHE A 342 4.09 -2.83 2.73
N LYS A 343 4.53 -3.14 3.95
CA LYS A 343 4.48 -2.23 5.09
C LYS A 343 5.38 -1.01 4.86
N ILE A 344 6.62 -1.20 4.46
CA ILE A 344 7.54 -0.09 4.15
C ILE A 344 7.03 0.73 2.97
N GLN A 345 6.48 0.10 1.92
CA GLN A 345 5.84 0.82 0.83
C GLN A 345 4.68 1.71 1.34
N ALA A 346 3.83 1.19 2.21
CA ALA A 346 2.72 1.95 2.78
C ALA A 346 3.22 3.12 3.64
N ILE A 347 4.26 2.90 4.45
CA ILE A 347 4.90 3.95 5.26
C ILE A 347 5.44 5.08 4.38
N ILE A 348 6.20 4.73 3.33
CA ILE A 348 6.78 5.72 2.41
C ILE A 348 5.68 6.49 1.66
N LEU A 349 4.64 5.80 1.18
CA LEU A 349 3.59 6.45 0.38
C LEU A 349 2.62 7.28 1.23
N ASN A 350 2.38 6.89 2.48
CA ASN A 350 1.37 7.51 3.34
C ASN A 350 1.98 8.37 4.46
N ALA A 351 3.30 8.57 4.47
CA ALA A 351 4.00 9.34 5.50
C ALA A 351 3.79 8.85 6.95
N THR A 352 3.59 7.55 7.15
CA THR A 352 3.43 6.95 8.49
C THR A 352 4.76 6.47 9.04
N ILE A 353 5.74 7.35 9.10
CA ILE A 353 7.12 7.05 9.52
C ILE A 353 7.19 6.42 10.92
N PRO A 354 6.39 6.83 11.93
CA PRO A 354 6.40 6.17 13.25
C PRO A 354 6.14 4.65 13.18
N ASP A 355 5.38 4.17 12.19
CA ASP A 355 5.09 2.75 12.01
C ASP A 355 6.33 1.87 11.74
N ILE A 356 7.48 2.48 11.39
CA ILE A 356 8.75 1.75 11.22
C ILE A 356 9.19 1.10 12.52
N PHE A 357 8.98 1.80 13.63
CA PHE A 357 9.36 1.36 14.97
C PHE A 357 8.34 0.43 15.60
N SER A 358 7.29 0.04 14.88
CA SER A 358 6.33 -0.93 15.38
C SER A 358 6.99 -2.29 15.60
N PHE A 359 6.54 -2.99 16.63
CA PHE A 359 7.01 -4.34 16.99
C PHE A 359 7.00 -5.29 15.77
N GLU A 360 5.95 -5.25 14.97
CA GLU A 360 5.82 -6.08 13.76
C GLU A 360 6.96 -5.83 12.75
N THR A 361 7.31 -4.55 12.51
CA THR A 361 8.41 -4.19 11.58
C THR A 361 9.74 -4.71 12.09
N ILE A 362 10.02 -4.53 13.37
CA ILE A 362 11.27 -4.98 14.00
C ILE A 362 11.38 -6.50 13.93
N VAL A 363 10.31 -7.23 14.25
CA VAL A 363 10.28 -8.70 14.15
C VAL A 363 10.53 -9.15 12.72
N PHE A 364 9.88 -8.58 11.72
CA PHE A 364 10.10 -8.96 10.32
C PHE A 364 11.51 -8.65 9.84
N LEU A 365 12.09 -7.51 10.21
CA LEU A 365 13.49 -7.18 9.90
C LEU A 365 14.44 -8.20 10.51
N THR A 366 14.25 -8.54 11.77
CA THR A 366 15.07 -9.53 12.48
C THR A 366 14.99 -10.90 11.81
N ILE A 367 13.77 -11.37 11.48
CA ILE A 367 13.58 -12.67 10.83
C ILE A 367 14.28 -12.70 9.47
N ILE A 368 14.22 -11.62 8.68
CA ILE A 368 14.86 -11.56 7.37
C ILE A 368 16.37 -11.74 7.47
N LEU A 369 17.01 -11.14 8.47
CA LEU A 369 18.47 -11.27 8.66
C LEU A 369 18.90 -12.74 8.84
N PHE A 370 18.09 -13.58 9.47
CA PHE A 370 18.38 -15.02 9.61
C PHE A 370 18.30 -15.83 8.33
N PHE A 371 17.55 -15.35 7.33
CA PHE A 371 17.41 -16.07 6.07
C PHE A 371 18.49 -15.75 5.04
N PHE A 372 19.22 -14.63 5.21
CA PHE A 372 20.31 -14.30 4.32
C PHE A 372 21.56 -15.11 4.63
N ARG A 373 22.10 -15.74 3.61
CA ARG A 373 23.39 -16.42 3.66
C ARG A 373 24.31 -15.81 2.61
N ILE A 374 25.41 -15.24 3.05
CA ILE A 374 26.45 -14.80 2.13
C ILE A 374 27.13 -16.07 1.61
N ARG A 375 27.00 -16.37 0.32
CA ARG A 375 27.83 -17.38 -0.32
C ARG A 375 29.24 -16.85 -0.34
N SER A 376 30.16 -17.47 0.42
CA SER A 376 31.58 -17.19 0.27
C SER A 376 31.92 -17.37 -1.22
N LEU A 377 32.50 -16.33 -1.81
CA LEU A 377 33.11 -16.41 -3.13
C LEU A 377 34.16 -17.53 -3.05
N LYS A 378 33.89 -18.66 -3.73
CA LYS A 378 34.88 -19.68 -4.04
C LYS A 378 35.54 -19.31 -5.32
#